data_8eac40fae47ac84663f22e86960fa078
#
_entry.id   8eac40fae47ac84663f22e86960fa078
#
_cell.length_a   1.000
_cell.length_b   1.000
_cell.length_c   1.000
_cell.angle_alpha   90.00
_cell.angle_beta   90.00
_cell.angle_gamma   90.00
#
_symmetry.space_group_name_H-M   'P 1'
#
loop_
_entity.id
_entity.type
_entity.pdbx_description
1 polymer ?
#
loop_
_entity_poly.entity_id
_entity_poly.type
_entity_poly.pdbx_seq_one_letter_code
_entity_poly.pdbx_strand_id
1 'polypeptide(L)'
;MEESIIQPVSKEILKSELTPERQLRMTNKSHNEIYIITAHNAPNVMREIGRLREIAFREAGGGTGKSMDIDEYDTCENCYKQLIVWNPEAEEIIGGYRYLLGSDWQLDENGQPLLATSHMFHFSEKFLRDYMPYTVELGRSFVTLEYQSTRRGAKSLFALDNLWDGLGALTVIQPDVKYFFGKMTMYPSYIRRGRDMILYFLKKHFDDKDNLIIPLKPLKIETPEEELRQLFCEDDFKKDYLILNREIRALGYNIPPLVNAYMSLSPTMKLFGTAINYGFGDVEETGILIAVDEILESKRVRHIDSFIKEHPEALKITSGANNVIYKDK
;
A
#
# COMPACT_ATOMS: atom_id res chain seq x y z
N MET A 1 17.35 20.13 7.42
CA MET A 1 18.29 19.11 7.96
C MET A 1 17.46 17.95 8.47
N GLU A 2 17.85 16.73 8.15
CA GLU A 2 17.18 15.54 8.67
C GLU A 2 17.45 15.40 10.18
N GLU A 3 16.40 15.04 10.92
CA GLU A 3 16.51 14.74 12.34
C GLU A 3 17.17 13.36 12.55
N SER A 4 17.82 13.18 13.69
CA SER A 4 18.32 11.87 14.10
C SER A 4 17.14 10.93 14.41
N ILE A 5 17.21 9.70 13.91
CA ILE A 5 16.19 8.68 14.17
C ILE A 5 16.16 8.35 15.68
N ILE A 6 14.97 8.17 16.23
CA ILE A 6 14.77 7.75 17.63
C ILE A 6 15.38 6.37 17.88
N GLN A 7 15.67 6.09 19.17
CA GLN A 7 16.12 4.76 19.58
C GLN A 7 15.00 3.72 19.43
N PRO A 8 15.33 2.45 19.13
CA PRO A 8 14.37 1.35 19.07
C PRO A 8 13.58 1.20 20.37
N VAL A 9 12.33 0.85 20.27
CA VAL A 9 11.51 0.44 21.43
C VAL A 9 11.95 -0.97 21.86
N SER A 10 11.97 -1.24 23.17
CA SER A 10 12.38 -2.56 23.65
C SER A 10 11.38 -3.65 23.22
N LYS A 11 11.90 -4.85 22.96
CA LYS A 11 11.09 -6.00 22.49
C LYS A 11 10.03 -6.40 23.51
N GLU A 12 10.34 -6.29 24.81
CA GLU A 12 9.41 -6.59 25.90
C GLU A 12 8.17 -5.67 25.86
N ILE A 13 8.39 -4.37 25.59
CA ILE A 13 7.30 -3.41 25.47
C ILE A 13 6.46 -3.71 24.23
N LEU A 14 7.11 -3.96 23.08
CA LEU A 14 6.39 -4.29 21.85
C LEU A 14 5.51 -5.54 22.04
N LYS A 15 6.06 -6.60 22.64
CA LYS A 15 5.31 -7.85 22.92
C LYS A 15 4.15 -7.63 23.88
N SER A 16 4.27 -6.75 24.86
CA SER A 16 3.20 -6.44 25.81
C SER A 16 2.00 -5.75 25.15
N GLU A 17 2.22 -5.06 24.02
CA GLU A 17 1.15 -4.43 23.24
C GLU A 17 0.62 -5.29 22.10
N LEU A 18 1.35 -6.31 21.64
CA LEU A 18 0.91 -7.26 20.60
C LEU A 18 0.14 -8.42 21.23
N THR A 19 -1.07 -8.12 21.69
CA THR A 19 -1.94 -9.09 22.39
C THR A 19 -2.74 -9.97 21.42
N PRO A 20 -3.21 -11.16 21.84
CA PRO A 20 -4.00 -12.05 20.99
C PRO A 20 -5.26 -11.41 20.39
N GLU A 21 -5.89 -10.44 21.09
CA GLU A 21 -7.10 -9.76 20.63
C GLU A 21 -6.84 -8.83 19.43
N ARG A 22 -5.57 -8.47 19.20
CA ARG A 22 -5.11 -7.64 18.07
C ARG A 22 -4.55 -8.46 16.92
N GLN A 23 -4.35 -9.77 17.16
CA GLN A 23 -3.85 -10.67 16.13
C GLN A 23 -4.94 -10.99 15.11
N LEU A 24 -4.64 -10.74 13.83
CA LEU A 24 -5.55 -11.01 12.73
C LEU A 24 -5.43 -12.47 12.27
N ARG A 25 -4.21 -12.93 12.00
CA ARG A 25 -3.91 -14.28 11.53
C ARG A 25 -2.41 -14.58 11.58
N MET A 26 -2.07 -15.84 11.36
CA MET A 26 -0.72 -16.25 10.96
C MET A 26 -0.53 -16.07 9.44
N THR A 27 0.69 -15.82 9.00
CA THR A 27 1.01 -15.77 7.57
C THR A 27 1.09 -17.15 6.95
N ASN A 28 0.72 -17.28 5.67
CA ASN A 28 0.80 -18.54 4.92
C ASN A 28 2.25 -19.08 4.79
N LYS A 29 3.22 -18.19 4.86
CA LYS A 29 4.65 -18.51 4.76
C LYS A 29 5.41 -17.90 5.93
N SER A 30 6.37 -18.67 6.44
CA SER A 30 7.28 -18.27 7.52
C SER A 30 6.66 -18.17 8.92
N HIS A 31 5.37 -18.51 9.11
CA HIS A 31 4.67 -18.52 10.39
C HIS A 31 4.85 -17.21 11.19
N ASN A 32 4.79 -16.08 10.49
CA ASN A 32 4.77 -14.77 11.12
C ASN A 32 3.35 -14.43 11.57
N GLU A 33 3.22 -13.50 12.48
CA GLU A 33 1.95 -13.04 13.04
C GLU A 33 1.56 -11.72 12.39
N ILE A 34 0.27 -11.56 12.06
CA ILE A 34 -0.27 -10.31 11.54
C ILE A 34 -1.15 -9.68 12.60
N TYR A 35 -0.89 -8.41 12.90
CA TYR A 35 -1.64 -7.64 13.89
C TYR A 35 -2.29 -6.41 13.25
N ILE A 36 -3.43 -5.99 13.81
CA ILE A 36 -4.06 -4.70 13.54
C ILE A 36 -4.03 -3.89 14.83
N ILE A 37 -3.37 -2.73 14.78
CA ILE A 37 -3.24 -1.81 15.90
C ILE A 37 -3.57 -0.37 15.50
N THR A 38 -3.74 0.49 16.50
CA THR A 38 -3.81 1.95 16.36
C THR A 38 -2.82 2.60 17.33
N ALA A 39 -2.54 3.89 17.15
CA ALA A 39 -1.73 4.64 18.10
C ALA A 39 -2.36 4.68 19.52
N HIS A 40 -3.69 4.53 19.61
CA HIS A 40 -4.40 4.56 20.89
C HIS A 40 -4.30 3.26 21.68
N ASN A 41 -4.28 2.11 20.99
CA ASN A 41 -4.28 0.82 21.68
C ASN A 41 -2.89 0.16 21.77
N ALA A 42 -1.90 0.62 20.96
CA ALA A 42 -0.52 0.14 20.98
C ALA A 42 0.46 1.31 20.67
N PRO A 43 0.57 2.30 21.55
CA PRO A 43 1.34 3.53 21.29
C PRO A 43 2.84 3.27 21.11
N ASN A 44 3.41 2.29 21.77
CA ASN A 44 4.83 1.96 21.63
C ASN A 44 5.10 1.18 20.35
N VAL A 45 4.20 0.28 19.95
CA VAL A 45 4.26 -0.39 18.63
C VAL A 45 4.15 0.68 17.54
N MET A 46 3.21 1.64 17.66
CA MET A 46 3.09 2.74 16.70
C MET A 46 4.39 3.56 16.61
N ARG A 47 5.03 3.86 17.74
CA ARG A 47 6.30 4.58 17.78
C ARG A 47 7.40 3.81 17.03
N GLU A 48 7.48 2.50 17.22
CA GLU A 48 8.45 1.65 16.51
C GLU A 48 8.13 1.56 15.02
N ILE A 49 6.86 1.48 14.64
CA ILE A 49 6.43 1.57 13.23
C ILE A 49 6.93 2.87 12.61
N GLY A 50 6.73 4.01 13.27
CA GLY A 50 7.20 5.32 12.80
C GLY A 50 8.71 5.38 12.60
N ARG A 51 9.47 4.79 13.53
CA ARG A 51 10.93 4.66 13.43
C ARG A 51 11.33 3.83 12.21
N LEU A 52 10.74 2.66 12.03
CA LEU A 52 11.08 1.73 10.96
C LEU A 52 10.66 2.26 9.58
N ARG A 53 9.52 2.96 9.50
CA ARG A 53 9.07 3.66 8.30
C ARG A 53 10.09 4.71 7.86
N GLU A 54 10.48 5.59 8.77
CA GLU A 54 11.40 6.67 8.45
C GLU A 54 12.74 6.13 7.98
N ILE A 55 13.28 5.09 8.62
CA ILE A 55 14.51 4.41 8.18
C ILE A 55 14.35 3.85 6.76
N ALA A 56 13.29 3.09 6.53
CA ALA A 56 13.07 2.42 5.24
C ALA A 56 12.86 3.41 4.10
N PHE A 57 12.12 4.49 4.36
CA PHE A 57 11.81 5.50 3.34
C PHE A 57 13.01 6.41 3.06
N ARG A 58 13.80 6.83 4.06
CA ARG A 58 15.04 7.60 3.83
C ARG A 58 16.04 6.83 2.99
N GLU A 59 16.25 5.55 3.30
CA GLU A 59 17.16 4.69 2.53
C GLU A 59 16.75 4.61 1.05
N ALA A 60 15.45 4.66 0.78
CA ALA A 60 14.93 4.67 -0.59
C ALA A 60 14.96 6.06 -1.27
N GLY A 61 15.28 7.12 -0.53
CA GLY A 61 15.33 8.50 -1.05
C GLY A 61 14.04 9.30 -0.86
N GLY A 62 13.16 8.86 0.05
CA GLY A 62 11.95 9.57 0.50
C GLY A 62 12.01 9.87 2.00
N GLY A 63 10.84 9.78 2.66
CA GLY A 63 10.72 10.00 4.10
C GLY A 63 10.34 11.43 4.47
N THR A 64 10.06 11.62 5.74
CA THR A 64 9.62 12.92 6.28
C THR A 64 10.77 13.83 6.69
N GLY A 65 11.97 13.27 6.87
CA GLY A 65 13.11 13.97 7.45
C GLY A 65 13.03 14.13 8.98
N LYS A 66 11.97 13.65 9.62
CA LYS A 66 11.74 13.71 11.07
C LYS A 66 12.38 12.51 11.77
N SER A 67 12.45 12.56 13.08
CA SER A 67 13.01 11.45 13.88
C SER A 67 12.22 10.15 13.81
N MET A 68 10.96 10.20 13.35
CA MET A 68 10.06 9.08 13.03
C MET A 68 8.95 9.54 12.08
N ASP A 69 8.46 8.66 11.20
CA ASP A 69 7.33 8.90 10.31
C ASP A 69 6.01 8.59 11.02
N ILE A 70 5.52 9.55 11.78
CA ILE A 70 4.18 9.57 12.36
C ILE A 70 3.58 10.94 12.03
N ASP A 71 2.35 10.94 11.55
CA ASP A 71 1.59 12.14 11.20
C ASP A 71 0.25 12.21 11.97
N GLU A 72 -0.51 13.26 11.72
CA GLU A 72 -1.82 13.47 12.34
C GLU A 72 -2.82 12.36 12.01
N TYR A 73 -2.72 11.76 10.83
CA TYR A 73 -3.57 10.64 10.40
C TYR A 73 -3.28 9.35 11.18
N ASP A 74 -2.10 9.21 11.75
CA ASP A 74 -1.76 8.07 12.62
C ASP A 74 -2.26 8.25 14.05
N THR A 75 -2.57 9.49 14.50
CA THR A 75 -2.79 9.83 15.92
C THR A 75 -4.12 10.51 16.25
N CYS A 76 -4.86 11.02 15.26
CA CYS A 76 -6.17 11.63 15.47
C CYS A 76 -7.19 10.64 16.05
N GLU A 77 -8.35 11.10 16.48
CA GLU A 77 -9.41 10.27 17.07
C GLU A 77 -9.85 9.14 16.12
N ASN A 78 -10.10 9.49 14.84
CA ASN A 78 -10.41 8.51 13.80
C ASN A 78 -9.16 8.20 12.95
N CYS A 79 -8.12 7.69 13.62
CA CYS A 79 -6.83 7.45 12.99
C CYS A 79 -6.81 6.22 12.08
N TYR A 80 -5.83 6.21 11.17
CA TYR A 80 -5.53 5.01 10.38
C TYR A 80 -5.13 3.85 11.27
N LYS A 81 -5.65 2.68 10.95
CA LYS A 81 -5.21 1.41 11.53
C LYS A 81 -3.90 0.96 10.88
N GLN A 82 -3.08 0.26 11.65
CA GLN A 82 -1.81 -0.28 11.19
C GLN A 82 -1.93 -1.80 11.09
N LEU A 83 -1.77 -2.33 9.88
CA LEU A 83 -1.63 -3.76 9.66
C LEU A 83 -0.13 -4.06 9.59
N ILE A 84 0.39 -4.83 10.52
CA ILE A 84 1.81 -5.16 10.62
C ILE A 84 2.05 -6.66 10.61
N VAL A 85 3.20 -7.04 10.09
CA VAL A 85 3.73 -8.41 10.17
C VAL A 85 4.84 -8.44 11.20
N TRP A 86 4.67 -9.31 12.20
CA TRP A 86 5.58 -9.55 13.30
C TRP A 86 6.25 -10.92 13.17
N ASN A 87 7.57 -10.96 13.32
CA ASN A 87 8.32 -12.21 13.41
C ASN A 87 8.48 -12.61 14.89
N PRO A 88 7.79 -13.65 15.39
CA PRO A 88 7.85 -14.04 16.80
C PRO A 88 9.19 -14.65 17.22
N GLU A 89 9.96 -15.26 16.30
CA GLU A 89 11.28 -15.78 16.60
C GLU A 89 12.34 -14.68 16.80
N ALA A 90 12.33 -13.70 15.87
CA ALA A 90 13.29 -12.58 15.93
C ALA A 90 12.81 -11.47 16.87
N GLU A 91 11.50 -11.48 17.20
CA GLU A 91 10.84 -10.42 17.97
C GLU A 91 11.00 -9.06 17.26
N GLU A 92 10.64 -9.00 15.98
CA GLU A 92 10.83 -7.85 15.10
C GLU A 92 9.61 -7.62 14.19
N ILE A 93 9.31 -6.35 13.89
CA ILE A 93 8.35 -5.97 12.86
C ILE A 93 9.04 -6.14 11.50
N ILE A 94 8.44 -6.94 10.61
CA ILE A 94 8.93 -7.17 9.24
C ILE A 94 8.54 -6.03 8.31
N GLY A 95 7.32 -5.51 8.47
CA GLY A 95 6.75 -4.46 7.64
C GLY A 95 5.29 -4.22 7.95
N GLY A 96 4.65 -3.37 7.18
CA GLY A 96 3.24 -3.05 7.40
C GLY A 96 2.65 -2.11 6.36
N TYR A 97 1.36 -1.87 6.53
CA TYR A 97 0.55 -0.86 5.88
C TYR A 97 -0.21 -0.06 6.93
N ARG A 98 -0.50 1.20 6.64
CA ARG A 98 -1.63 1.86 7.31
C ARG A 98 -2.83 1.83 6.39
N TYR A 99 -4.04 1.79 6.95
CA TYR A 99 -5.27 1.79 6.18
C TYR A 99 -6.42 2.51 6.90
N LEU A 100 -7.34 3.04 6.10
CA LEU A 100 -8.58 3.63 6.58
C LEU A 100 -9.74 3.13 5.69
N LEU A 101 -10.81 2.65 6.33
CA LEU A 101 -12.01 2.20 5.62
C LEU A 101 -12.78 3.41 5.09
N GLY A 102 -13.35 3.30 3.90
CA GLY A 102 -14.13 4.37 3.27
C GLY A 102 -15.36 4.78 4.08
N SER A 103 -15.94 3.86 4.84
CA SER A 103 -16.99 4.15 5.81
C SER A 103 -16.57 5.11 6.94
N ASP A 104 -15.25 5.17 7.22
CA ASP A 104 -14.68 5.97 8.29
C ASP A 104 -14.10 7.31 7.77
N TRP A 105 -14.14 7.54 6.44
CA TRP A 105 -13.62 8.79 5.87
C TRP A 105 -14.46 9.98 6.28
N GLN A 106 -13.80 11.01 6.77
CA GLN A 106 -14.39 12.31 7.01
C GLN A 106 -14.25 13.19 5.77
N LEU A 107 -15.20 14.07 5.54
CA LEU A 107 -15.18 15.03 4.43
C LEU A 107 -14.93 16.44 4.98
N ASP A 108 -14.21 17.24 4.21
CA ASP A 108 -14.03 18.67 4.48
C ASP A 108 -15.28 19.48 4.10
N GLU A 109 -15.23 20.81 4.27
CA GLU A 109 -16.30 21.75 3.91
C GLU A 109 -16.65 21.77 2.41
N ASN A 110 -15.74 21.28 1.55
CA ASN A 110 -15.93 21.19 0.11
C ASN A 110 -16.39 19.79 -0.32
N GLY A 111 -16.66 18.90 0.63
CA GLY A 111 -17.05 17.52 0.36
C GLY A 111 -15.90 16.63 -0.10
N GLN A 112 -14.63 17.03 0.05
CA GLN A 112 -13.48 16.22 -0.27
C GLN A 112 -13.02 15.40 0.95
N PRO A 113 -12.51 14.17 0.77
CA PRO A 113 -12.06 13.35 1.87
C PRO A 113 -10.85 13.95 2.59
N LEU A 114 -10.83 13.84 3.91
CA LEU A 114 -9.69 14.20 4.76
C LEU A 114 -8.75 13.00 4.91
N LEU A 115 -7.93 12.78 3.90
CA LEU A 115 -7.00 11.66 3.80
C LEU A 115 -5.55 12.12 3.67
N ALA A 116 -4.64 11.21 3.96
CA ALA A 116 -3.22 11.44 3.73
C ALA A 116 -2.86 11.68 2.24
N THR A 117 -3.77 11.37 1.32
CA THR A 117 -3.64 11.58 -0.13
C THR A 117 -4.32 12.85 -0.65
N SER A 118 -5.17 13.50 0.16
CA SER A 118 -6.03 14.63 -0.28
C SER A 118 -5.26 15.86 -0.72
N HIS A 119 -4.03 16.05 -0.23
CA HIS A 119 -3.17 17.14 -0.69
C HIS A 119 -2.62 16.96 -2.12
N MET A 120 -2.78 15.76 -2.71
CA MET A 120 -2.29 15.42 -4.05
C MET A 120 -3.41 15.14 -5.05
N PHE A 121 -4.57 14.67 -4.58
CA PHE A 121 -5.64 14.17 -5.44
C PHE A 121 -6.98 14.81 -5.12
N HIS A 122 -7.77 15.02 -6.16
CA HIS A 122 -9.17 15.40 -6.09
C HIS A 122 -10.05 14.19 -6.42
N PHE A 123 -11.09 13.97 -5.62
CA PHE A 123 -12.02 12.86 -5.76
C PHE A 123 -13.31 13.35 -6.41
N SER A 124 -13.74 12.70 -7.51
CA SER A 124 -14.97 13.07 -8.20
C SER A 124 -16.23 12.72 -7.37
N GLU A 125 -17.34 13.41 -7.62
CA GLU A 125 -18.64 13.08 -7.00
C GLU A 125 -19.04 11.62 -7.28
N LYS A 126 -18.73 11.10 -8.48
CA LYS A 126 -18.98 9.70 -8.82
C LYS A 126 -18.19 8.76 -7.92
N PHE A 127 -16.90 9.05 -7.67
CA PHE A 127 -16.10 8.25 -6.76
C PHE A 127 -16.64 8.29 -5.34
N LEU A 128 -16.94 9.48 -4.83
CA LEU A 128 -17.44 9.67 -3.47
C LEU A 128 -18.76 8.94 -3.22
N ARG A 129 -19.66 8.93 -4.22
CA ARG A 129 -20.96 8.28 -4.10
C ARG A 129 -20.91 6.77 -4.31
N ASP A 130 -20.19 6.30 -5.34
CA ASP A 130 -20.32 4.93 -5.85
C ASP A 130 -19.18 4.01 -5.39
N TYR A 131 -18.02 4.56 -5.02
CA TYR A 131 -16.80 3.81 -4.69
C TYR A 131 -16.37 3.99 -3.24
N MET A 132 -16.36 5.22 -2.72
CA MET A 132 -15.81 5.55 -1.41
C MET A 132 -16.33 4.65 -0.28
N PRO A 133 -17.65 4.38 -0.12
CA PRO A 133 -18.14 3.55 0.98
C PRO A 133 -17.57 2.13 1.00
N TYR A 134 -17.14 1.64 -0.15
CA TYR A 134 -16.62 0.28 -0.37
C TYR A 134 -15.10 0.24 -0.56
N THR A 135 -14.43 1.36 -0.35
CA THR A 135 -12.99 1.50 -0.57
C THR A 135 -12.22 1.44 0.74
N VAL A 136 -11.07 0.82 0.73
CA VAL A 136 -10.06 1.00 1.75
C VAL A 136 -8.87 1.75 1.17
N GLU A 137 -8.47 2.86 1.81
CA GLU A 137 -7.21 3.52 1.47
C GLU A 137 -6.05 2.82 2.15
N LEU A 138 -5.01 2.52 1.37
CA LEU A 138 -3.77 1.91 1.81
C LEU A 138 -2.63 2.92 1.65
N GLY A 139 -1.83 3.07 2.70
CA GLY A 139 -0.68 3.97 2.68
C GLY A 139 0.50 3.44 3.48
N ARG A 140 1.63 4.15 3.40
CA ARG A 140 2.83 3.84 4.18
C ARG A 140 3.24 2.37 4.13
N SER A 141 3.14 1.75 2.94
CA SER A 141 3.66 0.40 2.71
C SER A 141 5.16 0.38 2.93
N PHE A 142 5.63 -0.43 3.87
CA PHE A 142 7.06 -0.58 4.13
C PHE A 142 7.43 -2.02 4.46
N VAL A 143 8.67 -2.35 4.16
CA VAL A 143 9.38 -3.54 4.65
C VAL A 143 10.65 -3.03 5.30
N THR A 144 11.01 -3.53 6.46
CA THR A 144 12.24 -3.11 7.15
C THR A 144 13.47 -3.52 6.35
N LEU A 145 14.57 -2.75 6.46
CA LEU A 145 15.75 -2.92 5.60
C LEU A 145 16.34 -4.33 5.68
N GLU A 146 16.33 -4.93 6.85
CA GLU A 146 16.82 -6.29 7.05
C GLU A 146 16.06 -7.33 6.25
N TYR A 147 14.79 -7.08 5.96
CA TYR A 147 13.90 -7.97 5.20
C TYR A 147 13.74 -7.56 3.72
N GLN A 148 14.38 -6.47 3.28
CA GLN A 148 14.45 -6.09 1.86
C GLN A 148 15.62 -6.77 1.14
N SER A 149 16.63 -7.17 1.88
CA SER A 149 17.88 -7.71 1.33
C SER A 149 17.81 -9.22 1.14
N THR A 150 18.28 -9.71 -0.01
CA THR A 150 18.46 -11.14 -0.28
C THR A 150 19.48 -11.81 0.67
N ARG A 151 20.23 -11.03 1.46
CA ARG A 151 21.22 -11.52 2.42
C ARG A 151 20.61 -12.36 3.56
N ARG A 152 19.33 -12.17 3.89
CA ARG A 152 18.59 -13.00 4.88
C ARG A 152 17.87 -14.22 4.25
N GLY A 153 18.13 -14.52 2.97
CA GLY A 153 17.63 -15.72 2.30
C GLY A 153 16.11 -15.75 2.16
N ALA A 154 15.50 -16.93 2.36
CA ALA A 154 14.06 -17.14 2.16
C ALA A 154 13.15 -16.24 3.03
N LYS A 155 13.63 -15.79 4.20
CA LYS A 155 12.83 -14.91 5.10
C LYS A 155 12.51 -13.55 4.47
N SER A 156 13.38 -12.99 3.62
CA SER A 156 13.13 -11.73 2.92
C SER A 156 12.23 -11.89 1.69
N LEU A 157 12.24 -13.06 1.05
CA LEU A 157 11.44 -13.32 -0.15
C LEU A 157 9.93 -13.25 0.09
N PHE A 158 9.49 -13.48 1.33
CA PHE A 158 8.08 -13.55 1.68
C PHE A 158 7.54 -12.29 2.38
N ALA A 159 8.37 -11.27 2.62
CA ALA A 159 7.93 -10.08 3.36
C ALA A 159 6.71 -9.38 2.71
N LEU A 160 6.77 -9.10 1.40
CA LEU A 160 5.65 -8.53 0.65
C LEU A 160 4.45 -9.49 0.57
N ASP A 161 4.72 -10.78 0.41
CA ASP A 161 3.71 -11.82 0.34
C ASP A 161 2.93 -11.95 1.66
N ASN A 162 3.63 -11.85 2.79
CA ASN A 162 3.02 -11.85 4.12
C ASN A 162 2.12 -10.61 4.35
N LEU A 163 2.49 -9.46 3.81
CA LEU A 163 1.63 -8.27 3.85
C LEU A 163 0.33 -8.48 3.07
N TRP A 164 0.40 -9.17 1.92
CA TRP A 164 -0.79 -9.54 1.15
C TRP A 164 -1.70 -10.54 1.88
N ASP A 165 -1.16 -11.43 2.71
CA ASP A 165 -1.97 -12.31 3.57
C ASP A 165 -2.85 -11.49 4.52
N GLY A 166 -2.33 -10.39 5.06
CA GLY A 166 -3.09 -9.47 5.90
C GLY A 166 -4.16 -8.70 5.13
N LEU A 167 -3.84 -8.18 3.94
CA LEU A 167 -4.81 -7.48 3.10
C LEU A 167 -5.92 -8.43 2.62
N GLY A 168 -5.57 -9.69 2.28
CA GLY A 168 -6.54 -10.72 1.93
C GLY A 168 -7.49 -11.03 3.08
N ALA A 169 -6.97 -11.18 4.30
CA ALA A 169 -7.80 -11.38 5.49
C ALA A 169 -8.72 -10.17 5.76
N LEU A 170 -8.22 -8.95 5.54
CA LEU A 170 -9.00 -7.72 5.71
C LEU A 170 -10.27 -7.72 4.84
N THR A 171 -10.19 -8.19 3.59
CA THR A 171 -11.38 -8.27 2.70
C THR A 171 -12.43 -9.27 3.18
N VAL A 172 -12.04 -10.25 3.98
CA VAL A 172 -12.98 -11.24 4.54
C VAL A 172 -13.64 -10.72 5.81
N ILE A 173 -12.88 -10.07 6.71
CA ILE A 173 -13.44 -9.52 7.96
C ILE A 173 -14.18 -8.19 7.73
N GLN A 174 -13.97 -7.55 6.57
CA GLN A 174 -14.66 -6.33 6.13
C GLN A 174 -15.35 -6.61 4.77
N PRO A 175 -16.50 -7.29 4.76
CA PRO A 175 -17.13 -7.79 3.53
C PRO A 175 -17.63 -6.71 2.60
N ASP A 176 -17.80 -5.49 3.10
CA ASP A 176 -18.21 -4.33 2.29
C ASP A 176 -17.03 -3.74 1.49
N VAL A 177 -15.78 -4.14 1.78
CA VAL A 177 -14.60 -3.70 1.03
C VAL A 177 -14.57 -4.36 -0.34
N LYS A 178 -14.73 -3.55 -1.38
CA LYS A 178 -14.68 -3.95 -2.79
C LYS A 178 -13.46 -3.40 -3.52
N TYR A 179 -12.84 -2.35 -2.98
CA TYR A 179 -11.75 -1.64 -3.64
C TYR A 179 -10.61 -1.35 -2.69
N PHE A 180 -9.39 -1.51 -3.19
CA PHE A 180 -8.18 -0.98 -2.60
C PHE A 180 -7.76 0.27 -3.36
N PHE A 181 -7.72 1.41 -2.69
CA PHE A 181 -7.12 2.65 -3.18
C PHE A 181 -5.76 2.85 -2.53
N GLY A 182 -4.76 3.18 -3.32
CA GLY A 182 -3.42 3.42 -2.81
C GLY A 182 -2.54 4.12 -3.84
N LYS A 183 -1.24 4.15 -3.56
CA LYS A 183 -0.26 4.83 -4.42
C LYS A 183 0.93 3.94 -4.71
N MET A 184 1.43 4.05 -5.94
CA MET A 184 2.75 3.55 -6.31
C MET A 184 3.74 4.70 -6.21
N THR A 185 4.81 4.52 -5.44
CA THR A 185 5.85 5.52 -5.25
C THR A 185 7.04 5.24 -6.16
N MET A 186 7.48 6.25 -6.90
CA MET A 186 8.78 6.28 -7.56
C MET A 186 9.63 7.38 -6.95
N TYR A 187 10.89 7.05 -6.71
CA TYR A 187 11.84 7.95 -6.05
C TYR A 187 12.56 8.85 -7.08
N PRO A 188 12.88 10.11 -6.74
CA PRO A 188 13.55 11.04 -7.65
C PRO A 188 14.89 10.54 -8.20
N SER A 189 15.54 9.61 -7.49
CA SER A 189 16.79 8.95 -7.92
C SER A 189 16.62 7.97 -9.07
N TYR A 190 15.38 7.57 -9.40
CA TYR A 190 15.13 6.66 -10.51
C TYR A 190 15.32 7.39 -11.84
N ILE A 191 15.92 6.70 -12.84
CA ILE A 191 16.25 7.31 -14.12
C ILE A 191 15.00 7.85 -14.83
N ARG A 192 15.02 9.15 -15.21
CA ARG A 192 13.87 9.88 -15.77
C ARG A 192 13.23 9.20 -16.97
N ARG A 193 14.05 8.78 -17.94
CA ARG A 193 13.54 8.06 -19.12
C ARG A 193 12.83 6.75 -18.74
N GLY A 194 13.38 6.00 -17.79
CA GLY A 194 12.74 4.77 -17.28
C GLY A 194 11.43 5.05 -16.57
N ARG A 195 11.39 6.12 -15.76
CA ARG A 195 10.17 6.62 -15.11
C ARG A 195 9.10 6.94 -16.15
N ASP A 196 9.44 7.71 -17.18
CA ASP A 196 8.52 8.12 -18.22
C ASP A 196 7.95 6.94 -19.01
N MET A 197 8.79 5.97 -19.33
CA MET A 197 8.35 4.72 -19.97
C MET A 197 7.36 3.94 -19.09
N ILE A 198 7.61 3.84 -17.78
CA ILE A 198 6.69 3.18 -16.84
C ILE A 198 5.37 3.92 -16.79
N LEU A 199 5.37 5.26 -16.62
CA LEU A 199 4.14 6.05 -16.51
C LEU A 199 3.31 6.01 -17.80
N TYR A 200 3.97 6.08 -18.95
CA TYR A 200 3.28 5.97 -20.25
C TYR A 200 2.65 4.58 -20.43
N PHE A 201 3.41 3.52 -20.14
CA PHE A 201 2.92 2.15 -20.19
C PHE A 201 1.70 1.95 -19.28
N LEU A 202 1.81 2.41 -18.03
CA LEU A 202 0.71 2.31 -17.06
C LEU A 202 -0.52 3.09 -17.54
N LYS A 203 -0.35 4.30 -18.03
CA LYS A 203 -1.45 5.09 -18.59
C LYS A 203 -2.09 4.41 -19.79
N LYS A 204 -1.30 3.83 -20.70
CA LYS A 204 -1.81 3.13 -21.87
C LYS A 204 -2.73 1.95 -21.50
N HIS A 205 -2.34 1.17 -20.51
CA HIS A 205 -3.01 -0.09 -20.19
C HIS A 205 -4.03 -0.02 -19.04
N PHE A 206 -3.94 0.98 -18.16
CA PHE A 206 -4.73 1.06 -16.93
C PHE A 206 -5.45 2.40 -16.73
N ASP A 207 -5.48 3.26 -17.74
CA ASP A 207 -6.06 4.59 -17.64
C ASP A 207 -7.53 4.58 -17.15
N ASP A 208 -7.82 5.41 -16.16
CA ASP A 208 -9.19 5.61 -15.68
C ASP A 208 -9.98 6.52 -16.62
N LYS A 209 -10.85 5.95 -17.43
CA LYS A 209 -11.69 6.68 -18.39
C LYS A 209 -12.80 7.51 -17.73
N ASP A 210 -13.11 7.21 -16.46
CA ASP A 210 -14.18 7.88 -15.71
C ASP A 210 -13.71 9.13 -14.97
N ASN A 211 -12.39 9.41 -14.91
CA ASN A 211 -11.80 10.48 -14.12
C ASN A 211 -12.28 10.47 -12.66
N LEU A 212 -12.29 9.27 -12.05
CA LEU A 212 -12.76 9.07 -10.69
C LEU A 212 -11.93 9.83 -9.67
N ILE A 213 -10.61 9.84 -9.87
CA ILE A 213 -9.64 10.56 -9.03
C ILE A 213 -8.62 11.21 -9.96
N ILE A 214 -8.31 12.47 -9.74
CA ILE A 214 -7.35 13.20 -10.58
C ILE A 214 -6.28 13.88 -9.73
N PRO A 215 -5.01 13.94 -10.18
CA PRO A 215 -3.98 14.71 -9.49
C PRO A 215 -4.30 16.20 -9.52
N LEU A 216 -4.19 16.88 -8.36
CA LEU A 216 -4.32 18.35 -8.28
C LEU A 216 -3.24 19.07 -9.10
N LYS A 217 -2.04 18.51 -9.11
CA LYS A 217 -0.90 18.99 -9.90
C LYS A 217 -0.27 17.80 -10.62
N PRO A 218 -0.75 17.44 -11.81
CA PRO A 218 -0.26 16.28 -12.54
C PRO A 218 1.21 16.42 -12.93
N LEU A 219 1.98 15.36 -12.69
CA LEU A 219 3.36 15.25 -13.14
C LEU A 219 3.40 15.20 -14.67
N LYS A 220 4.30 15.98 -15.26
CA LYS A 220 4.54 15.96 -16.71
C LYS A 220 5.63 14.94 -17.04
N ILE A 221 5.36 14.11 -18.04
CA ILE A 221 6.35 13.25 -18.67
C ILE A 221 7.31 14.14 -19.49
N GLU A 222 8.62 13.91 -19.34
CA GLU A 222 9.67 14.71 -20.01
C GLU A 222 10.03 14.13 -21.39
N THR A 223 9.96 12.79 -21.53
CA THR A 223 10.19 12.09 -22.80
C THR A 223 9.06 12.42 -23.79
N PRO A 224 9.36 12.80 -25.06
CA PRO A 224 8.33 13.10 -26.04
C PRO A 224 7.31 11.97 -26.20
N GLU A 225 6.04 12.31 -26.16
CA GLU A 225 4.95 11.33 -26.23
C GLU A 225 5.00 10.51 -27.53
N GLU A 226 5.38 11.14 -28.63
CA GLU A 226 5.54 10.47 -29.93
C GLU A 226 6.57 9.33 -29.88
N GLU A 227 7.69 9.56 -29.18
CA GLU A 227 8.72 8.53 -28.98
C GLU A 227 8.18 7.35 -28.17
N LEU A 228 7.46 7.64 -27.08
CA LEU A 228 6.86 6.61 -26.24
C LEU A 228 5.76 5.83 -26.98
N ARG A 229 4.97 6.53 -27.81
CA ARG A 229 3.94 5.91 -28.64
C ARG A 229 4.52 4.95 -29.69
N GLN A 230 5.64 5.34 -30.31
CA GLN A 230 6.34 4.47 -31.27
C GLN A 230 6.96 3.25 -30.57
N LEU A 231 7.46 3.43 -29.35
CA LEU A 231 8.05 2.36 -28.55
C LEU A 231 6.98 1.33 -28.12
N PHE A 232 5.84 1.80 -27.63
CA PHE A 232 4.72 0.97 -27.14
C PHE A 232 3.60 0.96 -28.18
N CYS A 233 3.85 0.42 -29.36
CA CYS A 233 2.90 0.43 -30.47
C CYS A 233 2.00 -0.83 -30.53
N GLU A 234 2.24 -1.84 -29.69
CA GLU A 234 1.45 -3.04 -29.63
C GLU A 234 0.13 -2.81 -28.88
N ASP A 235 -0.96 -3.42 -29.33
CA ASP A 235 -2.25 -3.41 -28.61
C ASP A 235 -2.38 -4.62 -27.66
N ASP A 236 -1.26 -5.04 -27.11
CA ASP A 236 -1.14 -6.20 -26.22
C ASP A 236 -0.27 -5.89 -25.01
N PHE A 237 -0.87 -6.01 -23.82
CA PHE A 237 -0.17 -5.75 -22.55
C PHE A 237 1.13 -6.56 -22.40
N LYS A 238 1.10 -7.86 -22.75
CA LYS A 238 2.26 -8.72 -22.54
C LYS A 238 3.42 -8.33 -23.45
N LYS A 239 3.12 -7.97 -24.69
CA LYS A 239 4.14 -7.52 -25.66
C LYS A 239 4.74 -6.19 -25.22
N ASP A 240 3.91 -5.20 -24.90
CA ASP A 240 4.38 -3.91 -24.39
C ASP A 240 5.15 -4.05 -23.08
N TYR A 241 4.75 -4.97 -22.19
CA TYR A 241 5.49 -5.25 -20.95
C TYR A 241 6.89 -5.84 -21.22
N LEU A 242 7.03 -6.73 -22.22
CA LEU A 242 8.33 -7.23 -22.63
C LEU A 242 9.23 -6.12 -23.19
N ILE A 243 8.66 -5.21 -23.96
CA ILE A 243 9.36 -4.01 -24.45
C ILE A 243 9.81 -3.16 -23.26
N LEU A 244 8.89 -2.79 -22.36
CA LEU A 244 9.18 -2.00 -21.16
C LEU A 244 10.34 -2.61 -20.35
N ASN A 245 10.28 -3.92 -20.09
CA ASN A 245 11.30 -4.60 -19.29
C ASN A 245 12.66 -4.60 -19.99
N ARG A 246 12.69 -4.83 -21.32
CA ARG A 246 13.91 -4.77 -22.12
C ARG A 246 14.54 -3.37 -22.08
N GLU A 247 13.76 -2.35 -22.34
CA GLU A 247 14.26 -0.97 -22.40
C GLU A 247 14.76 -0.47 -21.04
N ILE A 248 14.06 -0.78 -19.97
CA ILE A 248 14.48 -0.42 -18.61
C ILE A 248 15.79 -1.12 -18.24
N ARG A 249 15.93 -2.41 -18.60
CA ARG A 249 17.18 -3.16 -18.39
C ARG A 249 18.33 -2.62 -19.22
N ALA A 250 18.07 -2.16 -20.42
CA ALA A 250 19.07 -1.52 -21.27
C ALA A 250 19.63 -0.21 -20.65
N LEU A 251 18.82 0.46 -19.80
CA LEU A 251 19.27 1.61 -19.01
C LEU A 251 20.03 1.22 -17.73
N GLY A 252 20.20 -0.08 -17.45
CA GLY A 252 20.86 -0.57 -16.23
C GLY A 252 19.97 -0.63 -14.99
N TYR A 253 18.65 -0.53 -15.16
CA TYR A 253 17.66 -0.53 -14.07
C TYR A 253 16.71 -1.71 -14.15
N ASN A 254 15.90 -1.88 -13.13
CA ASN A 254 14.75 -2.78 -13.14
C ASN A 254 13.47 -1.97 -12.90
N ILE A 255 12.34 -2.49 -13.39
CA ILE A 255 11.03 -1.96 -12.97
C ILE A 255 10.92 -2.12 -11.45
N PRO A 256 10.54 -1.06 -10.70
CA PRO A 256 10.43 -1.15 -9.24
C PRO A 256 9.55 -2.33 -8.82
N PRO A 257 9.97 -3.13 -7.81
CA PRO A 257 9.25 -4.35 -7.41
C PRO A 257 7.78 -4.11 -7.08
N LEU A 258 7.46 -2.99 -6.43
CA LEU A 258 6.10 -2.65 -6.06
C LEU A 258 5.23 -2.36 -7.29
N VAL A 259 5.77 -1.67 -8.30
CA VAL A 259 5.08 -1.41 -9.59
C VAL A 259 4.75 -2.74 -10.27
N ASN A 260 5.72 -3.66 -10.35
CA ASN A 260 5.49 -5.00 -10.88
C ASN A 260 4.43 -5.79 -10.09
N ALA A 261 4.46 -5.69 -8.76
CA ALA A 261 3.50 -6.38 -7.90
C ALA A 261 2.06 -5.93 -8.20
N TYR A 262 1.83 -4.62 -8.31
CA TYR A 262 0.49 -4.09 -8.61
C TYR A 262 0.02 -4.43 -10.03
N MET A 263 0.87 -4.28 -11.06
CA MET A 263 0.53 -4.69 -12.44
C MET A 263 0.17 -6.17 -12.56
N SER A 264 0.76 -7.00 -11.67
CA SER A 264 0.52 -8.46 -11.64
C SER A 264 -0.63 -8.87 -10.73
N LEU A 265 -1.34 -7.92 -10.12
CA LEU A 265 -2.39 -8.21 -9.15
C LEU A 265 -3.77 -8.26 -9.80
N SER A 266 -4.07 -7.29 -10.64
CA SER A 266 -5.36 -7.18 -11.33
C SER A 266 -5.18 -6.61 -12.73
N PRO A 267 -5.77 -7.24 -13.77
CA PRO A 267 -5.73 -6.72 -15.14
C PRO A 267 -6.61 -5.48 -15.35
N THR A 268 -7.50 -5.20 -14.40
CA THR A 268 -8.48 -4.10 -14.44
C THR A 268 -8.15 -2.98 -13.46
N MET A 269 -6.92 -2.97 -12.93
CA MET A 269 -6.42 -1.87 -12.11
C MET A 269 -6.70 -0.54 -12.81
N LYS A 270 -7.16 0.49 -12.07
CA LYS A 270 -7.31 1.85 -12.59
C LYS A 270 -6.15 2.73 -12.14
N LEU A 271 -5.66 3.54 -13.06
CA LEU A 271 -4.59 4.50 -12.83
C LEU A 271 -5.14 5.92 -12.83
N PHE A 272 -4.82 6.71 -11.80
CA PHE A 272 -5.34 8.07 -11.61
C PHE A 272 -4.36 9.19 -11.96
N GLY A 273 -3.20 8.85 -12.51
CA GLY A 273 -2.14 9.79 -12.78
C GLY A 273 -1.19 9.97 -11.58
N THR A 274 -0.20 10.84 -11.77
CA THR A 274 0.93 11.00 -10.85
C THR A 274 1.03 12.42 -10.35
N ALA A 275 1.32 12.61 -9.06
CA ALA A 275 1.64 13.88 -8.43
C ALA A 275 2.96 13.79 -7.65
N ILE A 276 3.60 14.95 -7.37
CA ILE A 276 4.78 15.01 -6.52
C ILE A 276 4.34 15.23 -5.08
N ASN A 277 4.87 14.41 -4.17
CA ASN A 277 4.66 14.54 -2.73
C ASN A 277 5.80 15.34 -2.09
N TYR A 278 5.65 16.66 -2.07
CA TYR A 278 6.66 17.58 -1.50
C TYR A 278 6.87 17.41 0.00
N GLY A 279 5.90 16.85 0.72
CA GLY A 279 6.01 16.58 2.15
C GLY A 279 6.72 15.26 2.48
N PHE A 280 7.18 14.51 1.45
CA PHE A 280 7.74 13.17 1.63
C PHE A 280 8.98 12.92 0.73
N GLY A 281 9.90 13.89 0.67
CA GLY A 281 11.13 13.77 -0.11
C GLY A 281 10.93 13.91 -1.62
N ASP A 282 9.93 14.68 -2.05
CA ASP A 282 9.61 14.96 -3.45
C ASP A 282 9.38 13.70 -4.31
N VAL A 283 8.93 12.63 -3.68
CA VAL A 283 8.63 11.37 -4.39
C VAL A 283 7.45 11.55 -5.34
N GLU A 284 7.46 10.78 -6.42
CA GLU A 284 6.43 10.79 -7.45
C GLU A 284 5.41 9.67 -7.14
N GLU A 285 4.19 10.06 -6.80
CA GLU A 285 3.15 9.13 -6.36
C GLU A 285 2.03 9.02 -7.40
N THR A 286 1.83 7.80 -7.87
CA THR A 286 0.79 7.45 -8.85
C THR A 286 -0.38 6.79 -8.15
N GLY A 287 -1.57 7.41 -8.20
CA GLY A 287 -2.79 6.85 -7.61
C GLY A 287 -3.29 5.63 -8.38
N ILE A 288 -3.73 4.60 -7.67
CA ILE A 288 -4.28 3.37 -8.24
C ILE A 288 -5.51 2.89 -7.47
N LEU A 289 -6.42 2.21 -8.17
CA LEU A 289 -7.55 1.49 -7.59
C LEU A 289 -7.57 0.05 -8.11
N ILE A 290 -7.78 -0.89 -7.20
CA ILE A 290 -7.86 -2.32 -7.51
C ILE A 290 -9.21 -2.83 -6.99
N ALA A 291 -10.01 -3.43 -7.89
CA ALA A 291 -11.22 -4.13 -7.49
C ALA A 291 -10.85 -5.52 -6.91
N VAL A 292 -11.33 -5.81 -5.71
CA VAL A 292 -11.00 -7.05 -4.98
C VAL A 292 -11.47 -8.29 -5.76
N ASP A 293 -12.67 -8.21 -6.36
CA ASP A 293 -13.25 -9.32 -7.12
C ASP A 293 -12.52 -9.60 -8.45
N GLU A 294 -11.70 -8.66 -8.91
CA GLU A 294 -10.95 -8.74 -10.17
C GLU A 294 -9.45 -9.04 -9.94
N ILE A 295 -9.09 -9.36 -8.70
CA ILE A 295 -7.75 -9.86 -8.38
C ILE A 295 -7.56 -11.24 -9.02
N LEU A 296 -6.39 -11.46 -9.64
CA LEU A 296 -6.06 -12.71 -10.30
C LEU A 296 -6.29 -13.90 -9.37
N GLU A 297 -6.91 -14.97 -9.89
CA GLU A 297 -7.32 -16.16 -9.12
C GLU A 297 -6.16 -16.76 -8.29
N SER A 298 -4.97 -16.83 -8.86
CA SER A 298 -3.79 -17.34 -8.15
C SER A 298 -3.44 -16.53 -6.90
N LYS A 299 -3.70 -15.23 -6.91
CA LYS A 299 -3.50 -14.33 -5.77
C LYS A 299 -4.66 -14.43 -4.77
N ARG A 300 -5.90 -14.48 -5.28
CA ARG A 300 -7.10 -14.67 -4.46
C ARG A 300 -7.04 -15.98 -3.67
N VAL A 301 -6.77 -17.10 -4.36
CA VAL A 301 -6.64 -18.41 -3.71
C VAL A 301 -5.56 -18.42 -2.63
N ARG A 302 -4.45 -17.73 -2.89
CA ARG A 302 -3.32 -17.70 -1.95
C ARG A 302 -3.60 -16.85 -0.71
N HIS A 303 -4.18 -15.67 -0.85
CA HIS A 303 -4.25 -14.68 0.22
C HIS A 303 -5.63 -14.53 0.85
N ILE A 304 -6.71 -14.77 0.09
CA ILE A 304 -8.10 -14.63 0.55
C ILE A 304 -8.66 -16.01 0.92
N ASP A 305 -8.69 -16.96 -0.04
CA ASP A 305 -9.31 -18.26 0.17
C ASP A 305 -8.57 -19.09 1.25
N SER A 306 -7.25 -18.86 1.42
CA SER A 306 -6.49 -19.48 2.52
C SER A 306 -7.01 -19.04 3.87
N PHE A 307 -7.31 -17.77 4.06
CA PHE A 307 -7.87 -17.24 5.30
C PHE A 307 -9.28 -17.80 5.56
N ILE A 308 -10.13 -17.84 4.53
CA ILE A 308 -11.49 -18.42 4.64
C ILE A 308 -11.44 -19.89 5.09
N LYS A 309 -10.47 -20.66 4.57
CA LYS A 309 -10.30 -22.08 4.97
C LYS A 309 -9.86 -22.24 6.43
N GLU A 310 -9.01 -21.34 6.91
CA GLU A 310 -8.53 -21.32 8.30
C GLU A 310 -9.61 -20.81 9.27
N HIS A 311 -10.49 -19.91 8.79
CA HIS A 311 -11.51 -19.22 9.58
C HIS A 311 -12.91 -19.33 8.93
N PRO A 312 -13.50 -20.54 8.82
CA PRO A 312 -14.81 -20.72 8.17
C PRO A 312 -15.95 -20.00 8.91
N GLU A 313 -15.75 -19.65 10.17
CA GLU A 313 -16.66 -18.81 10.96
C GLU A 313 -16.74 -17.36 10.42
N ALA A 314 -15.69 -16.84 9.81
CA ALA A 314 -15.67 -15.51 9.23
C ALA A 314 -16.71 -15.34 8.11
N LEU A 315 -16.98 -16.38 7.33
CA LEU A 315 -18.05 -16.38 6.32
C LEU A 315 -19.46 -16.33 6.92
N LYS A 316 -19.67 -16.86 8.13
CA LYS A 316 -20.98 -16.81 8.80
C LYS A 316 -21.31 -15.40 9.29
N ILE A 317 -20.30 -14.62 9.58
CA ILE A 317 -20.43 -13.20 9.98
C ILE A 317 -20.85 -12.35 8.76
N THR A 318 -20.37 -12.69 7.56
CA THR A 318 -20.69 -11.97 6.32
C THR A 318 -22.07 -12.30 5.76
N SER A 319 -22.65 -13.47 6.09
CA SER A 319 -24.00 -13.90 5.65
C SER A 319 -25.13 -13.49 6.59
N GLY A 320 -24.84 -12.98 7.78
CA GLY A 320 -25.79 -12.42 8.74
C GLY A 320 -25.58 -10.93 8.88
N ALA A 321 -26.47 -10.12 8.29
CA ALA A 321 -26.45 -8.68 8.39
C ALA A 321 -26.24 -8.21 9.85
N ASN A 322 -25.37 -7.23 10.02
CA ASN A 322 -25.12 -6.40 11.19
C ASN A 322 -24.08 -6.88 12.24
N ASN A 323 -22.98 -6.11 12.23
CA ASN A 323 -22.20 -5.81 13.43
C ASN A 323 -21.54 -6.97 14.18
N VAL A 324 -20.35 -7.31 13.75
CA VAL A 324 -19.30 -7.68 14.71
C VAL A 324 -17.95 -7.38 14.02
N ILE A 325 -17.03 -6.33 14.26
CA ILE A 325 -16.60 -6.12 15.53
C ILE A 325 -15.19 -6.51 15.76
N TYR A 326 -14.41 -5.58 15.64
CA TYR A 326 -13.51 -5.39 16.76
C TYR A 326 -14.21 -4.36 17.65
N LYS A 327 -14.95 -4.82 18.66
CA LYS A 327 -15.42 -3.96 19.75
C LYS A 327 -14.20 -3.49 20.47
N ASP A 328 -13.98 -2.17 20.42
CA ASP A 328 -13.17 -1.49 21.40
C ASP A 328 -13.69 -1.88 22.80
N LYS A 329 -12.89 -2.61 23.54
CA LYS A 329 -12.96 -2.72 24.99
C LYS A 329 -11.70 -2.17 25.60
#